data_f96d49765a6684228d509d809ffb848e
#
_entry.id   f96d49765a6684228d509d809ffb848e
#
_cell.length_a   1.000
_cell.length_b   1.000
_cell.length_c   1.000
_cell.angle_alpha   90.00
_cell.angle_beta   90.00
_cell.angle_gamma   90.00
#
_symmetry.space_group_name_H-M   'P 1'
#
loop_
_entity.id
_entity.type
_entity.pdbx_description
1 polymer ?
#
loop_
_entity_poly.entity_id
_entity_poly.type
_entity_poly.pdbx_seq_one_letter_code
_entity_poly.pdbx_strand_id
1 'polypeptide(L)'
;MPTVAVNSGYNWKDSDFPGFANKGWSIGGSVSWPIWDGGATQAAIKKAEAGVKVAQEQLLQSRESVELEVRQDYLNILAAKEQIRATEASVAEAEEAYKIAAVRYSSGVGTNLDVLDAELQLSTARTNYISALYNYNIGLATLENAMGIPAVIHPEFAAGSENK
;
A
#
# COMPACT_ATOMS: atom_id res chain seq x y z
N MET A 1 17.67 -31.00 24.31
CA MET A 1 18.10 -32.09 23.40
C MET A 1 19.59 -32.25 23.52
N PRO A 2 20.15 -33.47 23.41
CA PRO A 2 21.58 -33.67 23.37
C PRO A 2 22.16 -33.03 22.10
N THR A 3 23.29 -32.35 22.24
CA THR A 3 24.04 -31.79 21.13
C THR A 3 25.32 -32.61 20.95
N VAL A 4 25.59 -32.98 19.72
CA VAL A 4 26.82 -33.71 19.33
C VAL A 4 27.64 -32.78 18.45
N ALA A 5 28.87 -32.53 18.84
CA ALA A 5 29.79 -31.74 18.06
C ALA A 5 31.03 -32.58 17.72
N VAL A 6 31.47 -32.54 16.48
CA VAL A 6 32.73 -33.16 16.02
C VAL A 6 33.61 -32.02 15.55
N ASN A 7 34.83 -31.96 16.08
CA ASN A 7 35.81 -30.98 15.71
C ASN A 7 37.08 -31.70 15.23
N SER A 8 37.68 -31.22 14.17
CA SER A 8 38.98 -31.66 13.68
C SER A 8 39.88 -30.43 13.54
N GLY A 9 41.08 -30.55 13.99
CA GLY A 9 42.08 -29.51 13.90
C GLY A 9 43.43 -30.06 13.43
N TYR A 10 44.08 -29.28 12.61
CA TYR A 10 45.46 -29.50 12.27
C TYR A 10 46.30 -28.37 12.85
N ASN A 11 47.25 -28.71 13.71
CA ASN A 11 48.10 -27.71 14.37
C ASN A 11 49.54 -27.86 13.82
N TRP A 12 50.04 -26.73 13.33
CA TRP A 12 51.42 -26.58 12.92
C TRP A 12 52.08 -25.50 13.78
N LYS A 13 53.02 -25.91 14.62
CA LYS A 13 53.78 -25.01 15.44
C LYS A 13 55.25 -25.18 15.12
N ASP A 14 55.84 -24.16 14.53
CA ASP A 14 57.29 -24.10 14.26
C ASP A 14 57.89 -23.11 15.26
N SER A 15 58.77 -23.58 16.14
CA SER A 15 59.37 -22.73 17.17
C SER A 15 60.87 -22.50 16.96
N ASP A 16 61.51 -23.26 16.02
CA ASP A 16 62.95 -23.09 15.73
C ASP A 16 63.26 -23.40 14.27
N PHE A 17 64.09 -22.60 13.64
CA PHE A 17 64.56 -22.79 12.29
C PHE A 17 65.99 -23.40 12.33
N PRO A 18 66.29 -24.57 11.68
CA PRO A 18 65.41 -25.42 10.88
C PRO A 18 64.69 -26.47 11.73
N GLY A 19 63.41 -26.25 12.03
CA GLY A 19 62.62 -27.13 12.86
C GLY A 19 61.93 -28.23 12.10
N PHE A 20 62.13 -29.48 12.47
CA PHE A 20 61.27 -30.59 12.07
C PHE A 20 60.02 -30.54 12.98
N ALA A 21 59.03 -29.91 12.46
CA ALA A 21 57.77 -29.49 13.01
C ALA A 21 57.06 -30.54 13.89
N ASN A 22 56.65 -30.14 15.02
CA ASN A 22 55.53 -30.77 15.71
C ASN A 22 54.22 -30.51 14.89
N LYS A 23 54.00 -31.40 13.92
CA LYS A 23 52.76 -31.48 13.16
C LYS A 23 51.82 -32.43 13.88
N GLY A 24 50.72 -31.93 14.35
CA GLY A 24 49.70 -32.73 15.02
C GLY A 24 48.34 -32.51 14.38
N TRP A 25 47.65 -33.57 14.11
CA TRP A 25 46.20 -33.51 13.85
C TRP A 25 45.45 -33.96 15.09
N SER A 26 44.33 -33.36 15.37
CA SER A 26 43.45 -33.74 16.45
C SER A 26 42.04 -33.89 15.91
N ILE A 27 41.37 -34.94 16.36
CA ILE A 27 39.96 -35.15 16.13
C ILE A 27 39.31 -35.33 17.50
N GLY A 28 38.25 -34.58 17.72
CA GLY A 28 37.52 -34.64 18.98
C GLY A 28 36.02 -34.73 18.73
N GLY A 29 35.37 -35.51 19.55
CA GLY A 29 33.89 -35.55 19.60
C GLY A 29 33.44 -35.17 21.01
N SER A 30 32.43 -34.32 21.09
CA SER A 30 31.76 -33.97 22.35
C SER A 30 30.27 -34.20 22.28
N VAL A 31 29.71 -34.76 23.31
CA VAL A 31 28.25 -34.92 23.52
C VAL A 31 27.90 -34.14 24.77
N SER A 32 27.05 -33.13 24.62
CA SER A 32 26.54 -32.34 25.74
C SER A 32 25.05 -32.61 25.88
N TRP A 33 24.66 -33.06 27.03
CA TRP A 33 23.26 -33.32 27.38
C TRP A 33 22.93 -32.69 28.73
N PRO A 34 22.19 -31.57 28.73
CA PRO A 34 21.71 -30.98 29.98
C PRO A 34 20.64 -31.88 30.61
N ILE A 35 21.01 -32.58 31.70
CA ILE A 35 20.12 -33.49 32.42
C ILE A 35 19.09 -32.69 33.24
N TRP A 36 19.49 -31.53 33.72
CA TRP A 36 18.62 -30.61 34.44
C TRP A 36 18.99 -29.18 34.12
N ASP A 37 18.00 -28.41 33.65
CA ASP A 37 18.18 -27.02 33.21
C ASP A 37 17.43 -25.99 34.08
N GLY A 38 16.99 -26.40 35.28
CA GLY A 38 16.25 -25.51 36.19
C GLY A 38 14.90 -25.04 35.66
N GLY A 39 14.34 -25.74 34.67
CA GLY A 39 13.06 -25.33 34.04
C GLY A 39 13.20 -24.39 32.84
N ALA A 40 14.41 -24.10 32.40
CA ALA A 40 14.65 -23.18 31.26
C ALA A 40 13.97 -23.69 29.97
N THR A 41 14.06 -24.97 29.66
CA THR A 41 13.37 -25.57 28.50
C THR A 41 11.85 -25.41 28.60
N GLN A 42 11.27 -25.64 29.79
CA GLN A 42 9.83 -25.50 30.00
C GLN A 42 9.37 -24.05 29.84
N ALA A 43 10.17 -23.11 30.36
CA ALA A 43 9.92 -21.67 30.19
C ALA A 43 10.03 -21.25 28.71
N ALA A 44 11.01 -21.79 27.97
CA ALA A 44 11.16 -21.55 26.55
C ALA A 44 9.97 -22.07 25.73
N ILE A 45 9.45 -23.25 26.06
CA ILE A 45 8.24 -23.80 25.43
C ILE A 45 7.05 -22.87 25.66
N LYS A 46 6.78 -22.48 26.92
CA LYS A 46 5.68 -21.57 27.26
C LYS A 46 5.82 -20.23 26.56
N LYS A 47 7.04 -19.70 26.45
CA LYS A 47 7.32 -18.48 25.68
C LYS A 47 6.99 -18.65 24.19
N ALA A 48 7.37 -19.78 23.59
CA ALA A 48 7.06 -20.07 22.21
C ALA A 48 5.55 -20.24 21.97
N GLU A 49 4.84 -20.92 22.88
CA GLU A 49 3.37 -21.05 22.83
C GLU A 49 2.67 -19.68 22.94
N ALA A 50 3.13 -18.82 23.84
CA ALA A 50 2.65 -17.45 23.93
C ALA A 50 2.94 -16.65 22.65
N GLY A 51 4.11 -16.86 22.04
CA GLY A 51 4.47 -16.25 20.76
C GLY A 51 3.52 -16.68 19.62
N VAL A 52 3.13 -17.93 19.58
CA VAL A 52 2.12 -18.43 18.61
C VAL A 52 0.78 -17.73 18.80
N LYS A 53 0.31 -17.58 20.05
CA LYS A 53 -0.94 -16.86 20.33
C LYS A 53 -0.87 -15.40 19.89
N VAL A 54 0.23 -14.71 20.18
CA VAL A 54 0.43 -13.33 19.72
C VAL A 54 0.37 -13.25 18.19
N ALA A 55 1.01 -14.17 17.48
CA ALA A 55 0.97 -14.19 16.01
C ALA A 55 -0.44 -14.47 15.45
N GLN A 56 -1.23 -15.32 16.15
CA GLN A 56 -2.62 -15.57 15.77
C GLN A 56 -3.51 -14.33 15.94
N GLU A 57 -3.36 -13.62 17.06
CA GLU A 57 -4.10 -12.36 17.28
C GLU A 57 -3.70 -11.26 16.30
N GLN A 58 -2.41 -11.17 15.96
CA GLN A 58 -1.93 -10.24 14.92
C GLN A 58 -2.52 -10.58 13.55
N LEU A 59 -2.64 -11.85 13.21
CA LEU A 59 -3.28 -12.28 11.97
C LEU A 59 -4.76 -11.89 11.95
N LEU A 60 -5.48 -12.10 13.07
CA LEU A 60 -6.88 -11.69 13.19
C LEU A 60 -7.04 -10.19 13.02
N GLN A 61 -6.23 -9.40 13.74
CA GLN A 61 -6.22 -7.94 13.63
C GLN A 61 -5.95 -7.49 12.20
N SER A 62 -4.99 -8.11 11.51
CA SER A 62 -4.68 -7.79 10.12
C SER A 62 -5.85 -8.07 9.18
N ARG A 63 -6.58 -9.17 9.39
CA ARG A 63 -7.79 -9.50 8.60
C ARG A 63 -8.90 -8.49 8.82
N GLU A 64 -9.15 -8.12 10.06
CA GLU A 64 -10.17 -7.12 10.40
C GLU A 64 -9.82 -5.74 9.83
N SER A 65 -8.53 -5.38 9.83
CA SER A 65 -8.05 -4.13 9.22
C SER A 65 -8.31 -4.10 7.71
N VAL A 66 -7.99 -5.19 7.00
CA VAL A 66 -8.25 -5.29 5.54
C VAL A 66 -9.75 -5.25 5.24
N GLU A 67 -10.58 -5.95 6.04
CA GLU A 67 -12.04 -5.90 5.86
C GLU A 67 -12.59 -4.48 6.04
N LEU A 68 -12.11 -3.76 7.05
CA LEU A 68 -12.49 -2.38 7.28
C LEU A 68 -12.06 -1.47 6.13
N GLU A 69 -10.83 -1.61 5.64
CA GLU A 69 -10.27 -0.84 4.52
C GLU A 69 -11.10 -1.04 3.24
N VAL A 70 -11.34 -2.30 2.85
CA VAL A 70 -12.18 -2.61 1.68
C VAL A 70 -13.59 -2.01 1.80
N ARG A 71 -14.20 -2.10 2.98
CA ARG A 71 -15.53 -1.53 3.22
C ARG A 71 -15.53 -0.01 3.12
N GLN A 72 -14.50 0.65 3.67
CA GLN A 72 -14.35 2.10 3.59
C GLN A 72 -14.12 2.57 2.15
N ASP A 73 -13.26 1.89 1.41
CA ASP A 73 -12.98 2.23 0.01
C ASP A 73 -14.21 2.04 -0.89
N TYR A 74 -14.98 0.98 -0.64
CA TYR A 74 -16.26 0.81 -1.34
C TYR A 74 -17.24 1.98 -1.11
N LEU A 75 -17.37 2.44 0.15
CA LEU A 75 -18.23 3.58 0.47
C LEU A 75 -17.68 4.88 -0.14
N ASN A 76 -16.37 5.06 -0.17
CA ASN A 76 -15.72 6.21 -0.81
C ASN A 76 -16.03 6.26 -2.32
N ILE A 77 -16.01 5.10 -3.00
CA ILE A 77 -16.36 5.01 -4.42
C ILE A 77 -17.84 5.37 -4.65
N LEU A 78 -18.75 4.90 -3.79
CA LEU A 78 -20.16 5.29 -3.88
C LEU A 78 -20.34 6.80 -3.73
N ALA A 79 -19.66 7.41 -2.76
CA ALA A 79 -19.69 8.86 -2.57
C ALA A 79 -19.09 9.61 -3.77
N ALA A 80 -17.96 9.13 -4.31
CA ALA A 80 -17.34 9.71 -5.50
C ALA A 80 -18.27 9.64 -6.73
N LYS A 81 -19.02 8.56 -6.88
CA LYS A 81 -20.00 8.40 -7.96
C LYS A 81 -21.14 9.43 -7.86
N GLU A 82 -21.65 9.66 -6.67
CA GLU A 82 -22.68 10.70 -6.46
C GLU A 82 -22.09 12.11 -6.67
N GLN A 83 -20.83 12.32 -6.30
CA GLN A 83 -20.11 13.57 -6.58
C GLN A 83 -19.98 13.85 -8.08
N ILE A 84 -19.72 12.83 -8.91
CA ILE A 84 -19.70 12.97 -10.37
C ILE A 84 -21.05 13.46 -10.89
N ARG A 85 -22.15 12.85 -10.43
CA ARG A 85 -23.49 13.26 -10.85
C ARG A 85 -23.83 14.70 -10.46
N ALA A 86 -23.47 15.09 -9.24
CA ALA A 86 -23.69 16.45 -8.75
C ALA A 86 -22.88 17.47 -9.55
N THR A 87 -21.60 17.19 -9.82
CA THR A 87 -20.73 18.09 -10.60
C THR A 87 -21.11 18.14 -12.08
N GLU A 88 -21.59 17.03 -12.67
CA GLU A 88 -22.13 17.01 -14.03
C GLU A 88 -23.36 17.92 -14.17
N ALA A 89 -24.29 17.86 -13.21
CA ALA A 89 -25.44 18.76 -13.17
C ALA A 89 -25.00 20.23 -13.02
N SER A 90 -23.99 20.52 -12.20
CA SER A 90 -23.43 21.87 -12.05
C SER A 90 -22.76 22.37 -13.34
N VAL A 91 -22.14 21.53 -14.13
CA VAL A 91 -21.59 21.90 -15.44
C VAL A 91 -22.73 22.30 -16.38
N ALA A 92 -23.80 21.50 -16.45
CA ALA A 92 -24.94 21.78 -17.31
C ALA A 92 -25.62 23.11 -16.93
N GLU A 93 -25.79 23.39 -15.63
CA GLU A 93 -26.32 24.66 -15.12
C GLU A 93 -25.42 25.85 -15.48
N ALA A 94 -24.10 25.70 -15.29
CA ALA A 94 -23.14 26.77 -15.61
C ALA A 94 -23.05 27.03 -17.12
N GLU A 95 -23.17 26.00 -17.98
CA GLU A 95 -23.23 26.16 -19.45
C GLU A 95 -24.48 26.94 -19.88
N GLU A 96 -25.63 26.69 -19.29
CA GLU A 96 -26.84 27.41 -19.59
C GLU A 96 -26.78 28.88 -19.08
N ALA A 97 -26.22 29.10 -17.88
CA ALA A 97 -25.99 30.42 -17.35
C ALA A 97 -25.05 31.26 -18.25
N TYR A 98 -23.97 30.65 -18.75
CA TYR A 98 -23.05 31.28 -19.69
C TYR A 98 -23.76 31.65 -21.00
N LYS A 99 -24.56 30.75 -21.60
CA LYS A 99 -25.33 31.02 -22.81
C LYS A 99 -26.30 32.20 -22.60
N ILE A 100 -27.00 32.23 -21.49
CA ILE A 100 -27.92 33.33 -21.16
C ILE A 100 -27.16 34.66 -21.04
N ALA A 101 -26.05 34.68 -20.31
CA ALA A 101 -25.22 35.87 -20.16
C ALA A 101 -24.70 36.39 -21.51
N ALA A 102 -24.23 35.51 -22.37
CA ALA A 102 -23.72 35.83 -23.73
C ALA A 102 -24.86 36.44 -24.61
N VAL A 103 -26.04 35.84 -24.58
CA VAL A 103 -27.19 36.36 -25.34
C VAL A 103 -27.65 37.72 -24.81
N ARG A 104 -27.70 37.92 -23.48
CA ARG A 104 -28.02 39.23 -22.91
C ARG A 104 -27.05 40.33 -23.27
N TYR A 105 -25.75 39.96 -23.25
CA TYR A 105 -24.67 40.90 -23.67
C TYR A 105 -24.80 41.30 -25.16
N SER A 106 -24.97 40.30 -26.04
CA SER A 106 -25.13 40.54 -27.47
C SER A 106 -26.38 41.35 -27.81
N SER A 107 -27.42 41.28 -26.99
CA SER A 107 -28.64 42.05 -27.12
C SER A 107 -28.56 43.46 -26.49
N GLY A 108 -27.42 43.81 -25.90
CA GLY A 108 -27.21 45.10 -25.25
C GLY A 108 -27.86 45.27 -23.90
N VAL A 109 -28.40 44.21 -23.28
CA VAL A 109 -29.11 44.21 -21.99
C VAL A 109 -28.23 43.78 -20.83
N GLY A 110 -27.11 43.09 -21.12
CA GLY A 110 -26.13 42.59 -20.14
C GLY A 110 -24.79 43.33 -20.23
N THR A 111 -23.92 43.09 -19.25
CA THR A 111 -22.55 43.63 -19.22
C THR A 111 -21.56 42.57 -19.61
N ASN A 112 -20.37 43.00 -20.09
CA ASN A 112 -19.25 42.06 -20.36
C ASN A 112 -18.77 41.36 -19.06
N LEU A 113 -18.93 42.02 -17.91
CA LEU A 113 -18.58 41.43 -16.63
C LEU A 113 -19.49 40.20 -16.29
N ASP A 114 -20.79 40.28 -16.62
CA ASP A 114 -21.72 39.15 -16.41
C ASP A 114 -21.27 37.93 -17.25
N VAL A 115 -20.74 38.16 -18.48
CA VAL A 115 -20.26 37.06 -19.32
C VAL A 115 -18.96 36.45 -18.76
N LEU A 116 -18.03 37.31 -18.33
CA LEU A 116 -16.76 36.83 -17.73
C LEU A 116 -16.99 36.05 -16.43
N ASP A 117 -17.92 36.52 -15.59
CA ASP A 117 -18.28 35.82 -14.35
C ASP A 117 -18.93 34.46 -14.65
N ALA A 118 -19.81 34.38 -15.63
CA ALA A 118 -20.43 33.12 -16.04
C ALA A 118 -19.40 32.16 -16.67
N GLU A 119 -18.44 32.67 -17.44
CA GLU A 119 -17.33 31.88 -18.00
C GLU A 119 -16.43 31.31 -16.90
N LEU A 120 -16.11 32.12 -15.89
CA LEU A 120 -15.32 31.66 -14.73
C LEU A 120 -16.06 30.57 -13.95
N GLN A 121 -17.39 30.72 -13.74
CA GLN A 121 -18.22 29.72 -13.09
C GLN A 121 -18.24 28.41 -13.89
N LEU A 122 -18.38 28.47 -15.21
CA LEU A 122 -18.34 27.31 -16.09
C LEU A 122 -16.98 26.60 -16.04
N SER A 123 -15.89 27.38 -16.10
CA SER A 123 -14.53 26.83 -15.98
C SER A 123 -14.31 26.12 -14.64
N THR A 124 -14.81 26.73 -13.57
CA THR A 124 -14.74 26.15 -12.22
C THR A 124 -15.58 24.86 -12.13
N ALA A 125 -16.80 24.86 -12.66
CA ALA A 125 -17.65 23.67 -12.67
C ALA A 125 -17.00 22.51 -13.45
N ARG A 126 -16.43 22.78 -14.61
CA ARG A 126 -15.69 21.80 -15.41
C ARG A 126 -14.49 21.24 -14.67
N THR A 127 -13.71 22.07 -13.99
CA THR A 127 -12.57 21.65 -13.19
C THR A 127 -13.00 20.73 -12.05
N ASN A 128 -14.10 21.08 -11.37
CA ASN A 128 -14.67 20.25 -10.29
C ASN A 128 -15.15 18.89 -10.82
N TYR A 129 -15.77 18.84 -11.98
CA TYR A 129 -16.20 17.61 -12.63
C TYR A 129 -15.01 16.70 -12.98
N ILE A 130 -13.96 17.25 -13.57
CA ILE A 130 -12.72 16.51 -13.88
C ILE A 130 -12.08 15.97 -12.59
N SER A 131 -12.06 16.78 -11.53
CA SER A 131 -11.53 16.37 -10.23
C SER A 131 -12.37 15.22 -9.62
N ALA A 132 -13.70 15.26 -9.77
CA ALA A 132 -14.57 14.19 -9.30
C ALA A 132 -14.32 12.86 -10.06
N LEU A 133 -14.15 12.91 -11.38
CA LEU A 133 -13.78 11.75 -12.21
C LEU A 133 -12.42 11.17 -11.79
N TYR A 134 -11.45 12.04 -11.55
CA TYR A 134 -10.12 11.62 -11.11
C TYR A 134 -10.17 10.92 -9.73
N ASN A 135 -10.90 11.51 -8.78
CA ASN A 135 -11.07 10.93 -7.45
C ASN A 135 -11.78 9.57 -7.49
N TYR A 136 -12.76 9.40 -8.36
CA TYR A 136 -13.40 8.11 -8.57
C TYR A 136 -12.42 7.05 -9.07
N ASN A 137 -11.58 7.39 -10.05
CA ASN A 137 -10.57 6.47 -10.59
C ASN A 137 -9.50 6.10 -9.56
N ILE A 138 -9.06 7.08 -8.72
CA ILE A 138 -8.17 6.78 -7.60
C ILE A 138 -8.86 5.82 -6.62
N GLY A 139 -10.11 6.10 -6.25
CA GLY A 139 -10.87 5.22 -5.35
C GLY A 139 -10.96 3.80 -5.87
N LEU A 140 -11.17 3.63 -7.17
CA LEU A 140 -11.23 2.32 -7.81
C LEU A 140 -9.88 1.57 -7.72
N ALA A 141 -8.78 2.26 -8.04
CA ALA A 141 -7.44 1.69 -7.93
C ALA A 141 -7.06 1.35 -6.47
N THR A 142 -7.50 2.16 -5.51
CA THR A 142 -7.28 1.91 -4.08
C THR A 142 -8.03 0.66 -3.63
N LEU A 143 -9.29 0.51 -4.04
CA LEU A 143 -10.09 -0.69 -3.74
C LEU A 143 -9.48 -1.95 -4.36
N GLU A 144 -9.04 -1.90 -5.61
CA GLU A 144 -8.37 -3.02 -6.28
C GLU A 144 -7.11 -3.43 -5.53
N ASN A 145 -6.31 -2.45 -5.08
CA ASN A 145 -5.13 -2.70 -4.27
C ASN A 145 -5.47 -3.34 -2.92
N ALA A 146 -6.48 -2.84 -2.23
CA ALA A 146 -6.93 -3.42 -0.95
C ALA A 146 -7.45 -4.86 -1.09
N MET A 147 -8.06 -5.19 -2.24
CA MET A 147 -8.49 -6.56 -2.58
C MET A 147 -7.32 -7.45 -3.05
N GLY A 148 -6.11 -6.92 -3.20
CA GLY A 148 -4.96 -7.66 -3.71
C GLY A 148 -5.03 -7.99 -5.21
N ILE A 149 -5.87 -7.29 -5.96
CA ILE A 149 -5.97 -7.42 -7.41
C ILE A 149 -4.88 -6.53 -8.01
N PRO A 150 -3.98 -7.05 -8.88
CA PRO A 150 -3.00 -6.21 -9.53
C PRO A 150 -3.73 -5.16 -10.37
N ALA A 151 -3.36 -3.88 -10.21
CA ALA A 151 -3.96 -2.78 -10.95
C ALA A 151 -3.88 -3.05 -12.46
N VAL A 152 -5.00 -3.38 -13.05
CA VAL A 152 -5.13 -3.44 -14.51
C VAL A 152 -5.32 -2.00 -14.96
N ILE A 153 -4.35 -1.48 -15.72
CA ILE A 153 -4.52 -0.20 -16.40
C ILE A 153 -5.70 -0.40 -17.35
N HIS A 154 -6.87 0.14 -16.98
CA HIS A 154 -8.05 0.09 -17.84
C HIS A 154 -7.78 0.92 -19.10
N PRO A 155 -7.64 0.31 -20.28
CA PRO A 155 -7.25 1.00 -21.51
C PRO A 155 -8.28 2.04 -21.97
N GLU A 156 -9.48 2.03 -21.40
CA GLU A 156 -10.57 2.98 -21.70
C GLU A 156 -10.19 4.43 -21.41
N PHE A 157 -9.25 4.67 -20.48
CA PHE A 157 -8.78 6.01 -20.11
C PHE A 157 -7.53 6.46 -20.87
N ALA A 158 -6.84 5.54 -21.55
CA ALA A 158 -5.69 5.89 -22.40
C ALA A 158 -6.14 6.40 -23.80
N ALA A 159 -7.36 6.07 -24.22
CA ALA A 159 -7.85 6.41 -25.56
C ALA A 159 -8.34 7.87 -25.72
N GLY A 160 -8.41 8.64 -24.64
CA GLY A 160 -8.83 10.07 -24.68
C GLY A 160 -7.78 11.07 -25.14
N SER A 161 -6.53 10.64 -25.36
CA SER A 161 -5.42 11.56 -25.69
C SER A 161 -4.98 11.57 -27.16
N GLU A 162 -5.59 10.75 -28.04
CA GLU A 162 -5.14 10.63 -29.43
C GLU A 162 -6.06 11.32 -30.47
N ASN A 163 -7.06 12.09 -30.04
CA ASN A 163 -7.89 12.84 -31.00
C ASN A 163 -7.91 14.34 -30.65
N LYS A 164 -6.80 15.03 -30.89
CA LYS A 164 -6.77 16.46 -31.26
C LYS A 164 -5.59 16.75 -32.15
#